data_8c44d6e228cd5f50776cd0fd6ad6ea5c
#
_entry.id   8c44d6e228cd5f50776cd0fd6ad6ea5c
#
_cell.length_a   1.000
_cell.length_b   1.000
_cell.length_c   1.000
_cell.angle_alpha   90.00
_cell.angle_beta   90.00
_cell.angle_gamma   90.00
#
_symmetry.space_group_name_H-M   'P 1'
#
loop_
_entity.id
_entity.type
_entity.pdbx_description
1 polymer ?
#
loop_
_entity_poly.entity_id
_entity_poly.type
_entity_poly.pdbx_seq_one_letter_code
_entity_poly.pdbx_strand_id
1 'polypeptide(L)'
;SLREWSFQLAEKGREQQKAFLQYAGRFVRENFMYNFKSKELNYLSADEEAFARKFATFINERNVIKLMNELETAERDIVQNVNPKMVFFDLALQVIILLIRKK
;
A
#
# COMPACT_ATOMS: atom_id res chain seq x y z
N SER A 1 -0.26 -13.93 -9.05
CA SER A 1 1.16 -13.73 -8.78
C SER A 1 1.50 -12.25 -8.80
N LEU A 2 2.65 -11.90 -8.26
CA LEU A 2 3.10 -10.52 -8.25
C LEU A 2 3.27 -9.97 -9.65
N ARG A 3 3.79 -10.80 -10.54
CA ARG A 3 4.00 -10.37 -11.91
C ARG A 3 2.68 -10.03 -12.59
N GLU A 4 1.68 -10.88 -12.41
CA GLU A 4 0.38 -10.64 -13.02
C GLU A 4 -0.27 -9.39 -12.45
N TRP A 5 -0.19 -9.23 -11.16
CA TRP A 5 -0.74 -8.05 -10.50
C TRP A 5 -0.09 -6.78 -11.03
N SER A 6 1.23 -6.79 -11.12
CA SER A 6 1.97 -5.63 -11.60
C SER A 6 1.59 -5.30 -13.05
N PHE A 7 1.46 -6.34 -13.87
CA PHE A 7 1.13 -6.13 -15.27
C PHE A 7 -0.29 -5.59 -15.43
N GLN A 8 -1.22 -6.10 -14.63
CA GLN A 8 -2.59 -5.61 -14.68
C GLN A 8 -2.67 -4.13 -14.30
N LEU A 9 -1.95 -3.74 -13.26
CA LEU A 9 -1.92 -2.34 -12.88
C LEU A 9 -1.24 -1.48 -13.94
N ALA A 10 -0.18 -2.01 -14.54
CA ALA A 10 0.55 -1.25 -15.54
C ALA A 10 -0.26 -1.00 -16.81
N GLU A 11 -1.27 -1.82 -17.06
CA GLU A 11 -2.13 -1.64 -18.22
C GLU A 11 -3.18 -0.56 -18.02
N LYS A 12 -3.40 -0.13 -16.79
CA LYS A 12 -4.35 0.93 -16.52
C LYS A 12 -3.73 2.29 -16.83
N GLY A 13 -4.59 3.30 -16.99
CA GLY A 13 -4.10 4.64 -17.25
C GLY A 13 -3.39 5.22 -16.04
N ARG A 14 -2.60 6.27 -16.30
CA ARG A 14 -1.82 6.91 -15.24
C ARG A 14 -2.70 7.40 -14.10
N GLU A 15 -3.86 7.95 -14.43
CA GLU A 15 -4.74 8.47 -13.38
C GLU A 15 -5.23 7.37 -12.47
N GLN A 16 -5.55 6.20 -13.03
CA GLN A 16 -5.98 5.08 -12.22
C GLN A 16 -4.83 4.53 -11.38
N GLN A 17 -3.63 4.54 -11.93
CA GLN A 17 -2.46 4.09 -11.20
C GLN A 17 -2.18 5.00 -10.00
N LYS A 18 -2.27 6.31 -10.21
CA LYS A 18 -2.11 7.25 -9.11
C LYS A 18 -3.19 7.07 -8.06
N ALA A 19 -4.44 6.92 -8.51
CA ALA A 19 -5.54 6.73 -7.58
C ALA A 19 -5.36 5.49 -6.73
N PHE A 20 -4.86 4.41 -7.33
CA PHE A 20 -4.58 3.20 -6.58
C PHE A 20 -3.53 3.44 -5.50
N LEU A 21 -2.45 4.14 -5.87
CA LEU A 21 -1.38 4.39 -4.91
C LEU A 21 -1.83 5.28 -3.77
N GLN A 22 -2.67 6.26 -4.07
CA GLN A 22 -3.21 7.12 -3.03
C GLN A 22 -4.14 6.36 -2.10
N TYR A 23 -4.95 5.48 -2.68
CA TYR A 23 -5.83 4.63 -1.88
C TYR A 23 -5.00 3.71 -0.98
N ALA A 24 -3.95 3.12 -1.53
CA ALA A 24 -3.09 2.23 -0.74
C ALA A 24 -2.44 2.97 0.42
N GLY A 25 -2.01 4.21 0.18
CA GLY A 25 -1.42 5.00 1.24
C GLY A 25 -2.41 5.27 2.36
N ARG A 26 -3.64 5.62 1.99
CA ARG A 26 -4.67 5.84 2.98
C ARG A 26 -4.98 4.55 3.74
N PHE A 27 -5.02 3.43 3.04
CA PHE A 27 -5.30 2.15 3.66
C PHE A 27 -4.23 1.78 4.67
N VAL A 28 -2.97 1.99 4.32
CA VAL A 28 -1.87 1.71 5.25
C VAL A 28 -1.99 2.59 6.50
N ARG A 29 -2.28 3.87 6.31
CA ARG A 29 -2.42 4.79 7.44
C ARG A 29 -3.57 4.39 8.34
N GLU A 30 -4.72 4.01 7.76
CA GLU A 30 -5.86 3.61 8.55
C GLU A 30 -5.57 2.34 9.34
N ASN A 31 -4.83 1.40 8.75
CA ASN A 31 -4.45 0.19 9.47
C ASN A 31 -3.53 0.50 10.64
N PHE A 32 -2.60 1.43 10.44
CA PHE A 32 -1.71 1.83 11.52
C PHE A 32 -2.50 2.46 12.66
N MET A 33 -3.45 3.34 12.32
CA MET A 33 -4.27 3.98 13.33
C MET A 33 -5.15 2.98 14.06
N TYR A 34 -5.60 1.95 13.36
CA TYR A 34 -6.39 0.90 13.98
C TYR A 34 -5.61 0.21 15.09
N ASN A 35 -4.33 -0.04 14.86
CA ASN A 35 -3.48 -0.64 15.90
C ASN A 35 -3.29 0.27 17.09
N PHE A 36 -3.27 1.56 16.84
CA PHE A 36 -2.89 2.56 17.83
C PHE A 36 -4.06 3.04 18.65
N LYS A 37 -5.23 3.15 18.03
CA LYS A 37 -6.38 3.78 18.62
C LYS A 37 -7.59 2.89 18.51
N SER A 38 -8.65 3.31 19.21
CA SER A 38 -9.91 2.64 19.11
C SER A 38 -10.40 2.61 17.67
N LYS A 39 -11.03 1.50 17.29
CA LYS A 39 -11.56 1.37 15.94
C LYS A 39 -12.65 2.37 15.63
N GLU A 40 -13.17 3.04 16.63
CA GLU A 40 -14.17 4.09 16.41
C GLU A 40 -13.63 5.25 15.62
N LEU A 41 -12.32 5.39 15.56
CA LEU A 41 -11.69 6.48 14.83
C LEU A 41 -11.40 6.14 13.39
N ASN A 42 -11.66 4.92 12.99
CA ASN A 42 -11.42 4.49 11.62
C ASN A 42 -12.73 4.53 10.84
N TYR A 43 -12.65 4.97 9.60
CA TYR A 43 -13.82 5.12 8.74
C TYR A 43 -13.80 4.10 7.63
N LEU A 44 -13.64 2.84 8.01
CA LEU A 44 -13.57 1.74 7.06
C LEU A 44 -14.94 1.10 6.92
N SER A 45 -15.24 0.60 5.72
CA SER A 45 -16.44 -0.20 5.55
C SER A 45 -16.31 -1.50 6.33
N ALA A 46 -17.42 -2.24 6.43
CA ALA A 46 -17.41 -3.50 7.19
C ALA A 46 -16.38 -4.47 6.61
N ASP A 47 -16.34 -4.56 5.27
CA ASP A 47 -15.40 -5.48 4.62
C ASP A 47 -13.97 -5.02 4.84
N GLU A 48 -13.73 -3.71 4.71
CA GLU A 48 -12.40 -3.16 4.93
C GLU A 48 -11.97 -3.34 6.38
N GLU A 49 -12.90 -3.21 7.32
CA GLU A 49 -12.55 -3.40 8.72
C GLU A 49 -12.15 -4.83 9.00
N ALA A 50 -12.86 -5.80 8.44
CA ALA A 50 -12.52 -7.20 8.62
C ALA A 50 -11.12 -7.49 8.08
N PHE A 51 -10.81 -6.94 6.91
CA PHE A 51 -9.49 -7.10 6.31
C PHE A 51 -8.43 -6.40 7.16
N ALA A 52 -8.73 -5.19 7.61
CA ALA A 52 -7.78 -4.39 8.38
C ALA A 52 -7.44 -5.08 9.70
N ARG A 53 -8.42 -5.74 10.32
CA ARG A 53 -8.17 -6.41 11.58
C ARG A 53 -7.10 -7.49 11.43
N LYS A 54 -7.12 -8.22 10.31
CA LYS A 54 -6.08 -9.22 10.04
C LYS A 54 -4.78 -8.58 9.63
N PHE A 55 -4.87 -7.56 8.79
CA PHE A 55 -3.70 -6.93 8.19
C PHE A 55 -2.93 -6.07 9.18
N ALA A 56 -3.63 -5.54 10.17
CA ALA A 56 -3.02 -4.62 11.13
C ALA A 56 -1.87 -5.25 11.91
N THR A 57 -1.88 -6.58 12.05
CA THR A 57 -0.80 -7.24 12.76
C THR A 57 0.53 -7.11 12.05
N PHE A 58 0.52 -6.81 10.74
CA PHE A 58 1.74 -6.68 9.96
C PHE A 58 2.25 -5.25 9.86
N ILE A 59 1.43 -4.26 10.21
CA ILE A 59 1.81 -2.86 10.11
C ILE A 59 2.12 -2.33 11.50
N ASN A 60 3.30 -1.76 11.69
CA ASN A 60 3.74 -1.28 12.99
C ASN A 60 4.58 -0.03 12.81
N GLU A 61 5.04 0.52 13.93
CA GLU A 61 5.81 1.75 13.91
C GLU A 61 7.10 1.63 13.12
N ARG A 62 7.64 0.42 13.01
CA ARG A 62 8.91 0.22 12.33
C ARG A 62 8.76 0.24 10.82
N ASN A 63 7.62 -0.24 10.30
CA ASN A 63 7.49 -0.36 8.87
C ASN A 63 6.52 0.65 8.25
N VAL A 64 5.67 1.31 9.04
CA VAL A 64 4.65 2.19 8.46
C VAL A 64 5.28 3.35 7.68
N ILE A 65 6.34 3.94 8.23
CA ILE A 65 7.00 5.06 7.55
C ILE A 65 7.61 4.59 6.24
N LYS A 66 8.25 3.44 6.26
CA LYS A 66 8.87 2.91 5.05
C LYS A 66 7.83 2.51 4.01
N LEU A 67 6.71 1.96 4.45
CA LEU A 67 5.62 1.65 3.53
C LEU A 67 5.09 2.91 2.86
N MET A 68 4.87 3.96 3.65
CA MET A 68 4.39 5.21 3.08
C MET A 68 5.40 5.80 2.10
N ASN A 69 6.69 5.71 2.44
CA ASN A 69 7.72 6.23 1.55
C ASN A 69 7.77 5.46 0.23
N GLU A 70 7.60 4.15 0.28
CA GLU A 70 7.58 3.34 -0.95
C GLU A 70 6.39 3.72 -1.82
N LEU A 71 5.24 3.93 -1.22
CA LEU A 71 4.06 4.32 -1.97
C LEU A 71 4.23 5.70 -2.59
N GLU A 72 4.81 6.63 -1.85
CA GLU A 72 5.05 7.98 -2.37
C GLU A 72 6.06 7.96 -3.50
N THR A 73 7.11 7.16 -3.37
CA THR A 73 8.09 7.03 -4.42
C THR A 73 7.47 6.45 -5.68
N ALA A 74 6.63 5.43 -5.53
CA ALA A 74 5.96 4.84 -6.67
C ALA A 74 5.05 5.85 -7.36
N GLU A 75 4.32 6.64 -6.59
CA GLU A 75 3.44 7.64 -7.17
C GLU A 75 4.24 8.68 -7.95
N ARG A 76 5.35 9.13 -7.39
CA ARG A 76 6.22 10.09 -8.08
C ARG A 76 6.75 9.49 -9.37
N ASP A 77 7.16 8.23 -9.34
CA ASP A 77 7.70 7.59 -10.53
C ASP A 77 6.66 7.47 -11.63
N ILE A 78 5.42 7.16 -11.25
CA ILE A 78 4.34 7.09 -12.24
C ILE A 78 4.12 8.46 -12.88
N VAL A 79 4.12 9.51 -12.07
CA VAL A 79 3.96 10.88 -12.59
C VAL A 79 5.09 11.22 -13.55
N GLN A 80 6.29 10.74 -13.28
CA GLN A 80 7.47 11.02 -14.10
C GLN A 80 7.64 10.05 -15.26
N ASN A 81 6.64 9.23 -15.54
CA ASN A 81 6.63 8.32 -16.69
C ASN A 81 7.67 7.21 -16.61
N VAL A 82 8.04 6.81 -15.41
CA VAL A 82 8.85 5.60 -15.24
C VAL A 82 7.98 4.41 -15.63
N ASN A 83 8.61 3.38 -16.18
CA ASN A 83 7.90 2.21 -16.67
C ASN A 83 6.99 1.62 -15.57
N PRO A 84 5.67 1.62 -15.77
CA PRO A 84 4.76 1.18 -14.68
C PRO A 84 4.95 -0.27 -14.27
N LYS A 85 5.31 -1.16 -15.20
CA LYS A 85 5.53 -2.56 -14.84
C LYS A 85 6.65 -2.67 -13.82
N MET A 86 7.72 -1.92 -14.02
CA MET A 86 8.84 -1.94 -13.08
C MET A 86 8.46 -1.29 -11.77
N VAL A 87 7.73 -0.18 -11.83
CA VAL A 87 7.34 0.53 -10.61
C VAL A 87 6.48 -0.36 -9.72
N PHE A 88 5.46 -0.98 -10.28
CA PHE A 88 4.55 -1.78 -9.46
C PHE A 88 5.16 -3.09 -9.02
N PHE A 89 6.00 -3.70 -9.85
CA PHE A 89 6.67 -4.94 -9.44
C PHE A 89 7.62 -4.67 -8.28
N ASP A 90 8.42 -3.62 -8.40
CA ASP A 90 9.35 -3.26 -7.33
C ASP A 90 8.60 -2.88 -6.07
N LEU A 91 7.52 -2.11 -6.21
CA LEU A 91 6.70 -1.74 -5.06
C LEU A 91 6.18 -2.97 -4.33
N ALA A 92 5.66 -3.94 -5.08
CA ALA A 92 5.12 -5.15 -4.48
C ALA A 92 6.20 -5.91 -3.71
N LEU A 93 7.40 -6.01 -4.28
CA LEU A 93 8.49 -6.68 -3.60
C LEU A 93 8.87 -5.97 -2.31
N GLN A 94 8.95 -4.64 -2.35
CA GLN A 94 9.32 -3.88 -1.16
C GLN A 94 8.25 -3.98 -0.07
N VAL A 95 6.99 -3.94 -0.47
CA VAL A 95 5.91 -4.06 0.51
C VAL A 95 5.95 -5.42 1.18
N ILE A 96 6.16 -6.49 0.42
CA ILE A 96 6.23 -7.81 0.99
C ILE A 96 7.40 -7.92 1.98
N ILE A 97 8.55 -7.41 1.59
CA ILE A 97 9.72 -7.46 2.47
C ILE A 97 9.44 -6.72 3.77
N LEU A 98 8.80 -5.54 3.69
CA LEU A 98 8.51 -4.76 4.89
C LEU A 98 7.48 -5.42 5.78
N LEU A 99 6.50 -6.09 5.19
CA LEU A 99 5.43 -6.71 5.97
C LEU A 99 5.87 -7.97 6.68
N ILE A 100 6.77 -8.77 6.08
CA ILE A 100 7.18 -10.02 6.70
C ILE A 100 8.42 -9.86 7.56
N ARG A 101 9.08 -8.72 7.48
CA ARG A 101 10.26 -8.45 8.28
C ARG A 101 9.85 -8.23 9.72
N LYS A 102 10.43 -8.96 10.63
CA LYS A 102 10.01 -8.90 12.03
C LYS A 102 10.76 -7.88 12.85
N LYS A 103 11.64 -7.14 12.25
CA LYS A 103 12.39 -6.12 12.99
C LYS A 103 12.45 -4.81 12.30
#